data_06f815e4047a8fec379681bc3843a3b3
#
_entry.id   06f815e4047a8fec379681bc3843a3b3
#
_cell.length_a   1.000
_cell.length_b   1.000
_cell.length_c   1.000
_cell.angle_alpha   90.00
_cell.angle_beta   90.00
_cell.angle_gamma   90.00
#
_symmetry.space_group_name_H-M   'P 1'
#
loop_
_entity.id
_entity.type
_entity.pdbx_description
1 polymer ?
#
loop_
_entity_poly.entity_id
_entity_poly.type
_entity_poly.pdbx_seq_one_letter_code
_entity_poly.pdbx_strand_id
1 'polypeptide(L)'
;MSTTSAICLVAFAAYAYVGLSVLAIDRTARSNRLFFVLSVLLSLWALAYAVQQSARTAEEYAAVFRATSAVWLAVPACLLHLALRLTRSPWLARGGAGILVPIYLPAAAFSMRALSSGALTPEILPTPWGWAERFDLRAAEPAAFVAYFSLYGLAAIVLVGRWRASTADRRERRQATTIVAGGAVSLVLMALEALGWPGLARAPVPTVSPLLMVFLMGSFAVALTRYRLMAMSPAAVARILLRTMDEAVLLVGPDRVVLTANPAAEALFSASSASLVGTSLSDWLEPGSGGEFLDGLGKDARARAELTARTRDGATVPVVASATSLSDAAGEPLGVVLALTDVREAKRI
;
A
#
# COMPACT_ATOMS: atom_id res chain seq x y z
N MET A 1 -19.02 -29.81 -5.85
CA MET A 1 -18.78 -28.47 -5.28
C MET A 1 -20.03 -28.05 -4.53
N SER A 2 -19.92 -27.65 -3.27
CA SER A 2 -21.07 -27.08 -2.53
C SER A 2 -21.36 -25.65 -3.01
N THR A 3 -22.58 -25.17 -2.77
CA THR A 3 -22.93 -23.76 -3.08
C THR A 3 -22.00 -22.80 -2.35
N THR A 4 -21.66 -23.08 -1.09
CA THR A 4 -20.72 -22.31 -0.28
C THR A 4 -19.33 -22.24 -0.94
N SER A 5 -18.84 -23.38 -1.47
CA SER A 5 -17.56 -23.42 -2.20
C SER A 5 -17.57 -22.51 -3.44
N ALA A 6 -18.65 -22.49 -4.22
CA ALA A 6 -18.77 -21.64 -5.40
C ALA A 6 -18.73 -20.13 -5.02
N ILE A 7 -19.44 -19.74 -3.95
CA ILE A 7 -19.45 -18.36 -3.47
C ILE A 7 -18.05 -17.94 -2.98
N CYS A 8 -17.33 -18.85 -2.32
CA CYS A 8 -15.93 -18.57 -1.90
C CYS A 8 -14.98 -18.33 -3.08
N LEU A 9 -15.16 -19.02 -4.22
CA LEU A 9 -14.39 -18.76 -5.44
C LEU A 9 -14.68 -17.38 -6.04
N VAL A 10 -15.93 -16.92 -5.98
CA VAL A 10 -16.27 -15.54 -6.38
C VAL A 10 -15.59 -14.53 -5.46
N ALA A 11 -15.60 -14.76 -4.16
CA ALA A 11 -14.89 -13.90 -3.20
C ALA A 11 -13.38 -13.88 -3.45
N PHE A 12 -12.77 -15.03 -3.74
CA PHE A 12 -11.37 -15.13 -4.16
C PHE A 12 -11.05 -14.20 -5.32
N ALA A 13 -11.83 -14.28 -6.41
CA ALA A 13 -11.62 -13.45 -7.59
C ALA A 13 -11.84 -11.96 -7.30
N ALA A 14 -12.86 -11.62 -6.51
CA ALA A 14 -13.17 -10.24 -6.14
C ALA A 14 -12.04 -9.62 -5.30
N TYR A 15 -11.51 -10.33 -4.31
CA TYR A 15 -10.38 -9.84 -3.49
C TYR A 15 -9.11 -9.66 -4.31
N ALA A 16 -8.79 -10.60 -5.19
CA ALA A 16 -7.65 -10.50 -6.10
C ALA A 16 -7.78 -9.28 -7.02
N TYR A 17 -8.96 -9.09 -7.62
CA TYR A 17 -9.22 -7.95 -8.51
C TYR A 17 -9.07 -6.61 -7.79
N VAL A 18 -9.66 -6.45 -6.60
CA VAL A 18 -9.54 -5.21 -5.82
C VAL A 18 -8.09 -4.94 -5.43
N GLY A 19 -7.35 -5.97 -5.00
CA GLY A 19 -5.94 -5.84 -4.66
C GLY A 19 -5.07 -5.39 -5.83
N LEU A 20 -5.24 -6.01 -6.99
CA LEU A 20 -4.54 -5.65 -8.22
C LEU A 20 -4.88 -4.24 -8.69
N SER A 21 -6.17 -3.86 -8.62
CA SER A 21 -6.63 -2.52 -8.99
C SER A 21 -5.98 -1.43 -8.13
N VAL A 22 -5.84 -1.66 -6.83
CA VAL A 22 -5.15 -0.72 -5.92
C VAL A 22 -3.66 -0.64 -6.21
N LEU A 23 -3.01 -1.78 -6.43
CA LEU A 23 -1.59 -1.81 -6.75
C LEU A 23 -1.29 -1.10 -8.08
N ALA A 24 -2.22 -1.18 -9.05
CA ALA A 24 -2.09 -0.51 -10.35
C ALA A 24 -2.13 1.02 -10.26
N ILE A 25 -2.79 1.60 -9.24
CA ILE A 25 -2.85 3.06 -9.04
C ILE A 25 -1.46 3.64 -8.74
N ASP A 26 -0.73 3.05 -7.81
CA ASP A 26 0.65 3.43 -7.49
C ASP A 26 1.37 2.23 -6.86
N ARG A 27 2.25 1.60 -7.63
CA ARG A 27 3.06 0.43 -7.21
C ARG A 27 4.15 0.79 -6.21
N THR A 28 4.53 2.06 -6.11
CA THR A 28 5.60 2.53 -5.22
C THR A 28 5.09 2.84 -3.82
N ALA A 29 3.81 3.17 -3.67
CA ALA A 29 3.20 3.50 -2.40
C ALA A 29 3.18 2.28 -1.46
N ARG A 30 3.78 2.43 -0.28
CA ARG A 30 3.85 1.37 0.74
C ARG A 30 2.47 0.91 1.21
N SER A 31 1.50 1.82 1.30
CA SER A 31 0.10 1.51 1.65
C SER A 31 -0.57 0.62 0.62
N ASN A 32 -0.36 0.90 -0.69
CA ASN A 32 -0.95 0.12 -1.78
C ASN A 32 -0.37 -1.29 -1.82
N ARG A 33 0.95 -1.43 -1.62
CA ARG A 33 1.59 -2.74 -1.52
C ARG A 33 1.07 -3.54 -0.32
N LEU A 34 0.90 -2.90 0.83
CA LEU A 34 0.37 -3.57 2.02
C LEU A 34 -1.10 -3.95 1.86
N PHE A 35 -1.91 -3.10 1.23
CA PHE A 35 -3.28 -3.43 0.88
C PHE A 35 -3.35 -4.60 -0.12
N PHE A 36 -2.46 -4.63 -1.10
CA PHE A 36 -2.35 -5.76 -2.03
C PHE A 36 -2.01 -7.07 -1.28
N VAL A 37 -1.06 -7.03 -0.34
CA VAL A 37 -0.74 -8.21 0.51
C VAL A 37 -1.97 -8.66 1.29
N LEU A 38 -2.72 -7.75 1.92
CA LEU A 38 -3.98 -8.07 2.61
C LEU A 38 -4.99 -8.72 1.65
N SER A 39 -5.14 -8.18 0.45
CA SER A 39 -6.05 -8.72 -0.57
C SER A 39 -5.65 -10.12 -1.03
N VAL A 40 -4.36 -10.37 -1.19
CA VAL A 40 -3.83 -11.72 -1.50
C VAL A 40 -4.11 -12.71 -0.36
N LEU A 41 -3.88 -12.31 0.89
CA LEU A 41 -4.20 -13.15 2.05
C LEU A 41 -5.68 -13.49 2.12
N LEU A 42 -6.57 -12.52 1.89
CA LEU A 42 -8.03 -12.75 1.86
C LEU A 42 -8.45 -13.61 0.67
N SER A 43 -7.82 -13.43 -0.49
CA SER A 43 -8.05 -14.30 -1.66
C SER A 43 -7.66 -15.74 -1.36
N LEU A 44 -6.45 -15.96 -0.85
CA LEU A 44 -5.97 -17.30 -0.51
C LEU A 44 -6.81 -17.94 0.61
N TRP A 45 -7.29 -17.16 1.57
CA TRP A 45 -8.21 -17.63 2.60
C TRP A 45 -9.54 -18.07 1.99
N ALA A 46 -10.13 -17.27 1.10
CA ALA A 46 -11.37 -17.64 0.40
C ALA A 46 -11.19 -18.88 -0.48
N LEU A 47 -10.04 -19.02 -1.15
CA LEU A 47 -9.69 -20.21 -1.93
C LEU A 47 -9.55 -21.45 -1.03
N ALA A 48 -8.82 -21.34 0.09
CA ALA A 48 -8.68 -22.41 1.07
C ALA A 48 -10.03 -22.85 1.59
N TYR A 49 -10.92 -21.89 1.86
CA TYR A 49 -12.28 -22.18 2.29
C TYR A 49 -13.12 -22.88 1.22
N ALA A 50 -12.99 -22.51 -0.04
CA ALA A 50 -13.64 -23.20 -1.15
C ALA A 50 -13.24 -24.69 -1.20
N VAL A 51 -11.97 -24.99 -0.94
CA VAL A 51 -11.45 -26.36 -0.85
C VAL A 51 -12.01 -27.06 0.39
N GLN A 52 -11.93 -26.43 1.57
CA GLN A 52 -12.47 -26.95 2.83
C GLN A 52 -13.95 -27.33 2.71
N GLN A 53 -14.77 -26.43 2.16
CA GLN A 53 -16.21 -26.65 1.98
C GLN A 53 -16.54 -27.71 0.90
N SER A 54 -15.56 -28.16 0.16
CA SER A 54 -15.68 -29.28 -0.79
C SER A 54 -15.19 -30.63 -0.22
N ALA A 55 -14.66 -30.64 1.01
CA ALA A 55 -14.18 -31.85 1.68
C ALA A 55 -15.33 -32.86 1.86
N ARG A 56 -14.99 -34.15 1.76
CA ARG A 56 -15.95 -35.26 1.93
C ARG A 56 -16.02 -35.72 3.37
N THR A 57 -14.96 -35.52 4.13
CA THR A 57 -14.84 -35.94 5.54
C THR A 57 -14.36 -34.78 6.40
N ALA A 58 -14.66 -34.85 7.70
CA ALA A 58 -14.15 -33.88 8.68
C ALA A 58 -12.61 -33.90 8.78
N GLU A 59 -11.99 -35.04 8.53
CA GLU A 59 -10.53 -35.19 8.52
C GLU A 59 -9.88 -34.45 7.35
N GLU A 60 -10.46 -34.57 6.13
CA GLU A 60 -10.01 -33.80 4.96
C GLU A 60 -10.16 -32.30 5.21
N TYR A 61 -11.29 -31.88 5.78
CA TYR A 61 -11.51 -30.49 6.17
C TYR A 61 -10.43 -30.00 7.13
N ALA A 62 -10.20 -30.73 8.22
CA ALA A 62 -9.21 -30.40 9.24
C ALA A 62 -7.78 -30.36 8.68
N ALA A 63 -7.46 -31.23 7.74
CA ALA A 63 -6.15 -31.23 7.09
C ALA A 63 -5.91 -29.95 6.29
N VAL A 64 -6.88 -29.53 5.47
CA VAL A 64 -6.80 -28.26 4.70
C VAL A 64 -6.81 -27.05 5.64
N PHE A 65 -7.64 -27.05 6.68
CA PHE A 65 -7.69 -25.99 7.70
C PHE A 65 -6.30 -25.76 8.33
N ARG A 66 -5.63 -26.83 8.77
CA ARG A 66 -4.29 -26.75 9.34
C ARG A 66 -3.25 -26.30 8.33
N ALA A 67 -3.25 -26.89 7.13
CA ALA A 67 -2.27 -26.58 6.10
C ALA A 67 -2.32 -25.10 5.65
N THR A 68 -3.50 -24.47 5.70
CA THR A 68 -3.72 -23.09 5.27
C THR A 68 -3.73 -22.08 6.42
N SER A 69 -3.48 -22.53 7.66
CA SER A 69 -3.59 -21.70 8.88
C SER A 69 -2.75 -20.43 8.86
N ALA A 70 -1.54 -20.48 8.34
CA ALA A 70 -0.65 -19.32 8.25
C ALA A 70 -1.26 -18.16 7.43
N VAL A 71 -2.10 -18.48 6.43
CA VAL A 71 -2.72 -17.48 5.56
C VAL A 71 -3.74 -16.64 6.33
N TRP A 72 -4.73 -17.29 6.94
CA TRP A 72 -5.81 -16.57 7.61
C TRP A 72 -5.40 -16.01 8.98
N LEU A 73 -4.43 -16.62 9.67
CA LEU A 73 -3.85 -16.08 10.90
C LEU A 73 -3.05 -14.79 10.68
N ALA A 74 -2.51 -14.56 9.48
CA ALA A 74 -1.82 -13.32 9.16
C ALA A 74 -2.76 -12.13 8.87
N VAL A 75 -4.04 -12.38 8.55
CA VAL A 75 -5.01 -11.34 8.16
C VAL A 75 -5.17 -10.24 9.21
N PRO A 76 -5.41 -10.52 10.51
CA PRO A 76 -5.59 -9.47 11.52
C PRO A 76 -4.34 -8.60 11.69
N ALA A 77 -3.15 -9.21 11.69
CA ALA A 77 -1.87 -8.49 11.80
C ALA A 77 -1.65 -7.56 10.60
N CYS A 78 -1.92 -8.05 9.39
CA CYS A 78 -1.82 -7.26 8.17
C CYS A 78 -2.84 -6.10 8.16
N LEU A 79 -4.07 -6.35 8.60
CA LEU A 79 -5.12 -5.32 8.73
C LEU A 79 -4.73 -4.23 9.72
N LEU A 80 -4.23 -4.59 10.90
CA LEU A 80 -3.76 -3.63 11.91
C LEU A 80 -2.57 -2.82 11.38
N HIS A 81 -1.60 -3.46 10.73
CA HIS A 81 -0.49 -2.77 10.08
C HIS A 81 -0.97 -1.78 9.02
N LEU A 82 -1.95 -2.17 8.18
CA LEU A 82 -2.54 -1.28 7.19
C LEU A 82 -3.24 -0.08 7.84
N ALA A 83 -4.01 -0.30 8.92
CA ALA A 83 -4.65 0.77 9.68
C ALA A 83 -3.64 1.77 10.25
N LEU A 84 -2.53 1.29 10.84
CA LEU A 84 -1.44 2.13 11.33
C LEU A 84 -0.79 2.97 10.22
N ARG A 85 -0.66 2.41 9.01
CA ARG A 85 -0.14 3.12 7.84
C ARG A 85 -1.08 4.19 7.33
N LEU A 86 -2.36 3.86 7.15
CA LEU A 86 -3.38 4.78 6.66
C LEU A 86 -3.58 5.97 7.58
N THR A 87 -3.55 5.73 8.88
CA THR A 87 -3.70 6.77 9.91
C THR A 87 -2.42 7.56 10.19
N ARG A 88 -1.33 7.29 9.44
CA ARG A 88 -0.01 7.92 9.63
C ARG A 88 0.42 7.87 11.11
N SER A 89 0.18 6.73 11.77
CA SER A 89 0.42 6.58 13.21
C SER A 89 1.88 6.90 13.57
N PRO A 90 2.10 7.77 14.58
CA PRO A 90 3.44 8.12 15.04
C PRO A 90 4.21 6.91 15.61
N TRP A 91 3.52 5.87 16.01
CA TRP A 91 4.14 4.63 16.48
C TRP A 91 4.96 3.97 15.37
N LEU A 92 4.41 3.93 14.16
CA LEU A 92 5.10 3.34 13.01
C LEU A 92 6.28 4.21 12.53
N ALA A 93 6.18 5.54 12.72
CA ALA A 93 7.25 6.49 12.39
C ALA A 93 8.44 6.38 13.37
N ARG A 94 8.15 6.21 14.68
CA ARG A 94 9.17 6.16 15.75
C ARG A 94 9.81 4.78 15.91
N GLY A 95 9.03 3.70 15.75
CA GLY A 95 9.46 2.33 16.01
C GLY A 95 10.13 1.61 14.85
N GLY A 96 10.17 2.21 13.65
CA GLY A 96 10.76 1.60 12.47
C GLY A 96 10.24 0.17 12.20
N ALA A 97 11.15 -0.72 11.75
CA ALA A 97 10.81 -2.13 11.53
C ALA A 97 10.56 -2.92 12.82
N GLY A 98 11.10 -2.46 13.97
CA GLY A 98 10.98 -3.17 15.23
C GLY A 98 9.53 -3.28 15.76
N ILE A 99 8.67 -2.32 15.44
CA ILE A 99 7.25 -2.36 15.84
C ILE A 99 6.44 -3.43 15.09
N LEU A 100 6.95 -3.91 13.96
CA LEU A 100 6.27 -4.96 13.20
C LEU A 100 6.38 -6.31 13.92
N VAL A 101 7.43 -6.53 14.71
CA VAL A 101 7.61 -7.79 15.46
C VAL A 101 6.41 -8.05 16.38
N PRO A 102 6.04 -7.17 17.32
CA PRO A 102 4.89 -7.43 18.19
C PRO A 102 3.56 -7.52 17.45
N ILE A 103 3.42 -6.89 16.27
CA ILE A 103 2.20 -6.98 15.45
C ILE A 103 2.07 -8.37 14.82
N TYR A 104 3.16 -8.95 14.29
CA TYR A 104 3.11 -10.23 13.57
C TYR A 104 3.46 -11.44 14.44
N LEU A 105 4.05 -11.25 15.62
CA LEU A 105 4.43 -12.34 16.53
C LEU A 105 3.25 -13.24 16.92
N PRO A 106 2.05 -12.72 17.30
CA PRO A 106 0.91 -13.58 17.61
C PRO A 106 0.48 -14.44 16.39
N ALA A 107 0.46 -13.86 15.19
CA ALA A 107 0.14 -14.61 13.97
C ALA A 107 1.12 -15.77 13.75
N ALA A 108 2.43 -15.51 13.90
CA ALA A 108 3.46 -16.53 13.77
C ALA A 108 3.34 -17.62 14.84
N ALA A 109 3.10 -17.24 16.09
CA ALA A 109 2.94 -18.18 17.21
C ALA A 109 1.73 -19.09 17.01
N PHE A 110 0.57 -18.53 16.66
CA PHE A 110 -0.64 -19.32 16.37
C PHE A 110 -0.47 -20.19 15.13
N SER A 111 0.20 -19.72 14.07
CA SER A 111 0.50 -20.53 12.89
C SER A 111 1.37 -21.74 13.22
N MET A 112 2.41 -21.55 14.03
CA MET A 112 3.29 -22.63 14.48
C MET A 112 2.50 -23.65 15.32
N ARG A 113 1.65 -23.20 16.23
CA ARG A 113 0.79 -24.06 17.05
C ARG A 113 -0.23 -24.84 16.21
N ALA A 114 -0.89 -24.17 15.26
CA ALA A 114 -1.85 -24.83 14.37
C ALA A 114 -1.21 -25.94 13.53
N LEU A 115 -0.01 -25.69 13.01
CA LEU A 115 0.73 -26.65 12.18
C LEU A 115 1.32 -27.81 13.00
N SER A 116 1.84 -27.54 14.20
CA SER A 116 2.58 -28.55 14.98
C SER A 116 1.69 -29.47 15.83
N SER A 117 0.63 -28.92 16.44
CA SER A 117 -0.19 -29.68 17.42
C SER A 117 -1.66 -29.84 17.02
N GLY A 118 -2.12 -29.13 16.00
CA GLY A 118 -3.55 -29.10 15.64
C GLY A 118 -4.44 -28.45 16.73
N ALA A 119 -3.85 -27.78 17.70
CA ALA A 119 -4.54 -27.26 18.90
C ALA A 119 -5.63 -26.20 18.60
N LEU A 120 -5.59 -25.56 17.42
CA LEU A 120 -6.60 -24.62 16.95
C LEU A 120 -7.64 -25.24 16.02
N THR A 121 -7.63 -26.58 15.84
CA THR A 121 -8.62 -27.25 14.98
C THR A 121 -9.98 -27.21 15.66
N PRO A 122 -11.00 -26.59 15.05
CA PRO A 122 -12.33 -26.51 15.62
C PRO A 122 -13.02 -27.88 15.56
N GLU A 123 -14.10 -28.06 16.31
CA GLU A 123 -15.07 -29.11 16.05
C GLU A 123 -15.73 -28.86 14.69
N ILE A 124 -15.69 -29.85 13.80
CA ILE A 124 -16.17 -29.73 12.43
C ILE A 124 -17.51 -30.46 12.33
N LEU A 125 -18.57 -29.72 12.05
CA LEU A 125 -19.95 -30.22 12.03
C LEU A 125 -20.49 -30.20 10.60
N PRO A 126 -21.10 -31.28 10.11
CA PRO A 126 -21.73 -31.28 8.80
C PRO A 126 -23.04 -30.44 8.83
N THR A 127 -23.29 -29.72 7.74
CA THR A 127 -24.49 -28.93 7.53
C THR A 127 -25.09 -29.24 6.14
N PRO A 128 -26.37 -28.90 5.88
CA PRO A 128 -26.97 -29.13 4.57
C PRO A 128 -26.27 -28.42 3.40
N TRP A 129 -25.47 -27.37 3.69
CA TRP A 129 -24.81 -26.52 2.65
C TRP A 129 -23.30 -26.55 2.70
N GLY A 130 -22.71 -27.38 3.58
CA GLY A 130 -21.26 -27.48 3.76
C GLY A 130 -20.89 -27.84 5.20
N TRP A 131 -19.79 -27.28 5.69
CA TRP A 131 -19.23 -27.55 7.01
C TRP A 131 -19.32 -26.32 7.91
N ALA A 132 -19.62 -26.52 9.20
CA ALA A 132 -19.55 -25.51 10.24
C ALA A 132 -18.38 -25.78 11.19
N GLU A 133 -17.75 -24.71 11.64
CA GLU A 133 -16.68 -24.71 12.63
C GLU A 133 -17.23 -24.26 13.99
N ARG A 134 -16.89 -24.99 15.03
CA ARG A 134 -17.20 -24.61 16.40
C ARG A 134 -15.93 -24.62 17.24
N PHE A 135 -15.54 -23.45 17.75
CA PHE A 135 -14.43 -23.33 18.67
C PHE A 135 -14.89 -23.53 20.13
N ASP A 136 -14.20 -24.38 20.87
CA ASP A 136 -14.41 -24.48 22.33
C ASP A 136 -13.73 -23.30 23.03
N LEU A 137 -14.48 -22.24 23.29
CA LEU A 137 -13.97 -21.05 23.96
C LEU A 137 -13.65 -21.26 25.46
N ARG A 138 -13.94 -22.45 26.01
CA ARG A 138 -13.50 -22.80 27.37
C ARG A 138 -12.04 -23.23 27.39
N ALA A 139 -11.52 -23.72 26.28
CA ALA A 139 -10.11 -24.03 26.10
C ALA A 139 -9.31 -22.74 25.87
N ALA A 140 -8.16 -22.65 26.53
CA ALA A 140 -7.37 -21.41 26.54
C ALA A 140 -6.85 -21.00 25.16
N GLU A 141 -6.42 -21.96 24.32
CA GLU A 141 -5.84 -21.68 23.01
C GLU A 141 -6.86 -21.16 21.99
N PRO A 142 -8.05 -21.79 21.79
CA PRO A 142 -9.10 -21.21 20.94
C PRO A 142 -9.61 -19.86 21.46
N ALA A 143 -9.76 -19.70 22.77
CA ALA A 143 -10.17 -18.42 23.36
C ALA A 143 -9.14 -17.31 23.07
N ALA A 144 -7.84 -17.60 23.24
CA ALA A 144 -6.76 -16.65 22.93
C ALA A 144 -6.70 -16.32 21.43
N PHE A 145 -6.94 -17.28 20.55
CA PHE A 145 -7.04 -17.07 19.11
C PHE A 145 -8.21 -16.12 18.75
N VAL A 146 -9.41 -16.38 19.28
CA VAL A 146 -10.59 -15.52 19.03
C VAL A 146 -10.36 -14.11 19.60
N ALA A 147 -9.72 -14.01 20.78
CA ALA A 147 -9.29 -12.73 21.35
C ALA A 147 -8.29 -11.99 20.45
N TYR A 148 -7.29 -12.68 19.91
CA TYR A 148 -6.33 -12.09 18.97
C TYR A 148 -7.05 -11.50 17.74
N PHE A 149 -7.93 -12.27 17.09
CA PHE A 149 -8.68 -11.81 15.92
C PHE A 149 -9.54 -10.58 16.24
N SER A 150 -10.30 -10.65 17.34
CA SER A 150 -11.22 -9.59 17.76
C SER A 150 -10.48 -8.32 18.17
N LEU A 151 -9.43 -8.44 18.96
CA LEU A 151 -8.65 -7.29 19.45
C LEU A 151 -7.93 -6.55 18.33
N TYR A 152 -7.35 -7.28 17.37
CA TYR A 152 -6.65 -6.65 16.24
C TYR A 152 -7.64 -5.99 15.28
N GLY A 153 -8.78 -6.64 15.01
CA GLY A 153 -9.86 -6.04 14.22
C GLY A 153 -10.43 -4.78 14.88
N LEU A 154 -10.72 -4.85 16.18
CA LEU A 154 -11.21 -3.71 16.96
C LEU A 154 -10.17 -2.58 16.99
N ALA A 155 -8.90 -2.88 17.24
CA ALA A 155 -7.83 -1.90 17.24
C ALA A 155 -7.71 -1.18 15.89
N ALA A 156 -7.81 -1.92 14.78
CA ALA A 156 -7.81 -1.33 13.45
C ALA A 156 -8.99 -0.37 13.24
N ILE A 157 -10.21 -0.77 13.64
CA ILE A 157 -11.41 0.07 13.55
C ILE A 157 -11.27 1.32 14.43
N VAL A 158 -10.78 1.18 15.66
CA VAL A 158 -10.58 2.31 16.59
C VAL A 158 -9.55 3.29 16.03
N LEU A 159 -8.44 2.81 15.49
CA LEU A 159 -7.42 3.67 14.87
C LEU A 159 -8.01 4.49 13.70
N VAL A 160 -8.74 3.86 12.79
CA VAL A 160 -9.38 4.56 11.67
C VAL A 160 -10.48 5.49 12.17
N GLY A 161 -11.22 5.11 13.21
CA GLY A 161 -12.23 5.95 13.87
C GLY A 161 -11.62 7.21 14.51
N ARG A 162 -10.46 7.09 15.17
CA ARG A 162 -9.71 8.23 15.71
C ARG A 162 -9.20 9.15 14.61
N TRP A 163 -8.68 8.58 13.52
CA TRP A 163 -8.29 9.37 12.34
C TRP A 163 -9.48 10.14 11.77
N ARG A 164 -10.66 9.50 11.62
CA ARG A 164 -11.89 10.18 11.23
C ARG A 164 -12.23 11.39 12.12
N ALA A 165 -12.02 11.26 13.43
CA ALA A 165 -12.33 12.32 14.40
C ALA A 165 -11.31 13.47 14.35
N SER A 166 -10.04 13.18 14.06
CA SER A 166 -8.95 14.16 14.07
C SER A 166 -8.74 14.90 12.75
N THR A 167 -9.26 14.37 11.61
CA THR A 167 -9.05 15.00 10.30
C THR A 167 -10.04 16.13 10.05
N ALA A 168 -9.53 17.27 9.57
CA ALA A 168 -10.36 18.41 9.13
C ALA A 168 -10.88 18.23 7.68
N ASP A 169 -10.21 17.41 6.88
CA ASP A 169 -10.58 17.17 5.48
C ASP A 169 -11.87 16.34 5.39
N ARG A 170 -12.90 16.91 4.78
CA ARG A 170 -14.19 16.23 4.54
C ARG A 170 -14.05 14.93 3.74
N ARG A 171 -13.09 14.88 2.83
CA ARG A 171 -12.83 13.72 1.98
C ARG A 171 -12.22 12.57 2.81
N GLU A 172 -11.16 12.84 3.56
CA GLU A 172 -10.54 11.85 4.46
C GLU A 172 -11.56 11.34 5.49
N ARG A 173 -12.39 12.23 6.04
CA ARG A 173 -13.46 11.87 6.97
C ARG A 173 -14.47 10.90 6.36
N ARG A 174 -14.90 11.10 5.12
CA ARG A 174 -15.80 10.18 4.41
C ARG A 174 -15.14 8.84 4.13
N GLN A 175 -13.88 8.84 3.72
CA GLN A 175 -13.08 7.62 3.52
C GLN A 175 -13.03 6.80 4.81
N ALA A 176 -12.59 7.42 5.91
CA ALA A 176 -12.51 6.77 7.21
C ALA A 176 -13.88 6.26 7.68
N THR A 177 -14.96 7.03 7.50
CA THR A 177 -16.33 6.60 7.84
C THR A 177 -16.72 5.34 7.08
N THR A 178 -16.46 5.28 5.77
CA THR A 178 -16.81 4.12 4.93
C THR A 178 -16.04 2.87 5.39
N ILE A 179 -14.73 3.01 5.66
CA ILE A 179 -13.88 1.90 6.13
C ILE A 179 -14.33 1.42 7.52
N VAL A 180 -14.61 2.34 8.45
CA VAL A 180 -15.10 1.99 9.79
C VAL A 180 -16.45 1.25 9.70
N ALA A 181 -17.37 1.72 8.85
CA ALA A 181 -18.67 1.08 8.70
C ALA A 181 -18.54 -0.35 8.15
N GLY A 182 -17.78 -0.54 7.06
CA GLY A 182 -17.56 -1.87 6.49
C GLY A 182 -16.81 -2.81 7.43
N GLY A 183 -15.77 -2.29 8.12
CA GLY A 183 -15.02 -3.05 9.12
C GLY A 183 -15.87 -3.45 10.34
N ALA A 184 -16.70 -2.53 10.85
CA ALA A 184 -17.60 -2.81 11.97
C ALA A 184 -18.64 -3.88 11.60
N VAL A 185 -19.25 -3.79 10.42
CA VAL A 185 -20.18 -4.82 9.92
C VAL A 185 -19.49 -6.16 9.83
N SER A 186 -18.29 -6.24 9.21
CA SER A 186 -17.53 -7.48 9.12
C SER A 186 -17.23 -8.07 10.50
N LEU A 187 -16.74 -7.24 11.44
CA LEU A 187 -16.39 -7.70 12.78
C LEU A 187 -17.61 -8.20 13.56
N VAL A 188 -18.74 -7.48 13.50
CA VAL A 188 -19.98 -7.89 14.18
C VAL A 188 -20.50 -9.21 13.61
N LEU A 189 -20.53 -9.36 12.28
CA LEU A 189 -20.99 -10.59 11.65
C LEU A 189 -20.07 -11.77 11.97
N MET A 190 -18.76 -11.59 11.99
CA MET A 190 -17.81 -12.63 12.41
C MET A 190 -17.97 -13.00 13.88
N ALA A 191 -18.22 -12.03 14.76
CA ALA A 191 -18.50 -12.31 16.18
C ALA A 191 -19.80 -13.10 16.35
N LEU A 192 -20.87 -12.76 15.62
CA LEU A 192 -22.13 -13.52 15.60
C LEU A 192 -21.93 -14.94 15.08
N GLU A 193 -21.11 -15.12 14.04
CA GLU A 193 -20.73 -16.43 13.52
C GLU A 193 -19.99 -17.26 14.57
N ALA A 194 -18.98 -16.70 15.22
CA ALA A 194 -18.22 -17.36 16.28
C ALA A 194 -19.08 -17.77 17.48
N LEU A 195 -20.15 -17.02 17.77
CA LEU A 195 -21.15 -17.34 18.79
C LEU A 195 -22.23 -18.34 18.30
N GLY A 196 -22.14 -18.85 17.07
CA GLY A 196 -23.07 -19.82 16.51
C GLY A 196 -24.42 -19.22 16.09
N TRP A 197 -24.49 -17.95 15.69
CA TRP A 197 -25.71 -17.24 15.27
C TRP A 197 -26.85 -17.39 16.29
N PRO A 198 -26.73 -16.86 17.52
CA PRO A 198 -27.69 -17.08 18.60
C PRO A 198 -29.12 -16.72 18.17
N GLY A 199 -30.02 -17.67 18.26
CA GLY A 199 -31.46 -17.49 17.96
C GLY A 199 -31.82 -17.36 16.48
N LEU A 200 -30.87 -17.36 15.56
CA LEU A 200 -31.12 -17.22 14.12
C LEU A 200 -31.24 -18.55 13.38
N ALA A 201 -30.68 -19.64 13.90
CA ALA A 201 -30.74 -20.95 13.26
C ALA A 201 -31.00 -22.05 14.28
N ARG A 202 -31.95 -22.99 13.95
CA ARG A 202 -32.20 -24.22 14.72
C ARG A 202 -31.16 -25.32 14.40
N ALA A 203 -30.39 -25.17 13.32
CA ALA A 203 -29.34 -26.08 12.87
C ALA A 203 -28.03 -25.30 12.64
N PRO A 204 -26.86 -25.95 12.74
CA PRO A 204 -25.59 -25.29 12.45
C PRO A 204 -25.58 -24.71 11.03
N VAL A 205 -25.17 -23.47 10.91
CA VAL A 205 -25.00 -22.77 9.65
C VAL A 205 -23.53 -22.97 9.20
N PRO A 206 -23.26 -23.20 7.90
CA PRO A 206 -21.89 -23.32 7.43
C PRO A 206 -21.10 -22.04 7.77
N THR A 207 -19.87 -22.22 8.20
CA THR A 207 -18.99 -21.09 8.47
C THR A 207 -18.67 -20.37 7.16
N VAL A 208 -18.75 -19.04 7.17
CA VAL A 208 -18.59 -18.19 5.99
C VAL A 208 -17.66 -16.99 6.27
N SER A 209 -16.83 -17.09 7.30
CA SER A 209 -15.92 -16.01 7.77
C SER A 209 -15.19 -15.27 6.65
N PRO A 210 -14.59 -15.94 5.62
CA PRO A 210 -13.96 -15.22 4.53
C PRO A 210 -14.91 -14.35 3.72
N LEU A 211 -16.20 -14.75 3.62
CA LEU A 211 -17.22 -13.99 2.89
C LEU A 211 -17.63 -12.73 3.65
N LEU A 212 -17.62 -12.77 4.97
CA LEU A 212 -17.97 -11.62 5.80
C LEU A 212 -16.96 -10.46 5.64
N MET A 213 -15.73 -10.75 5.21
CA MET A 213 -14.74 -9.75 4.87
C MET A 213 -15.09 -8.94 3.61
N VAL A 214 -16.11 -9.34 2.82
CA VAL A 214 -16.56 -8.60 1.64
C VAL A 214 -17.03 -7.19 2.00
N PHE A 215 -17.61 -6.99 3.18
CA PHE A 215 -18.04 -5.66 3.63
C PHE A 215 -16.85 -4.74 3.87
N LEU A 216 -15.78 -5.25 4.48
CA LEU A 216 -14.53 -4.52 4.66
C LEU A 216 -13.90 -4.20 3.30
N MET A 217 -13.73 -5.20 2.43
CA MET A 217 -13.11 -4.99 1.11
C MET A 217 -13.97 -4.13 0.20
N GLY A 218 -15.30 -4.27 0.24
CA GLY A 218 -16.23 -3.39 -0.46
C GLY A 218 -16.12 -1.95 0.01
N SER A 219 -15.96 -1.72 1.32
CA SER A 219 -15.76 -0.38 1.87
C SER A 219 -14.44 0.26 1.38
N PHE A 220 -13.36 -0.52 1.28
CA PHE A 220 -12.12 -0.07 0.67
C PHE A 220 -12.29 0.22 -0.83
N ALA A 221 -12.99 -0.63 -1.57
CA ALA A 221 -13.29 -0.40 -2.99
C ALA A 221 -14.06 0.91 -3.20
N VAL A 222 -15.08 1.18 -2.38
CA VAL A 222 -15.82 2.46 -2.41
C VAL A 222 -14.91 3.63 -2.02
N ALA A 223 -14.09 3.48 -0.99
CA ALA A 223 -13.15 4.53 -0.57
C ALA A 223 -12.12 4.86 -1.67
N LEU A 224 -11.67 3.85 -2.42
CA LEU A 224 -10.76 4.00 -3.55
C LEU A 224 -11.40 4.68 -4.74
N THR A 225 -12.56 4.17 -5.20
CA THR A 225 -13.19 4.63 -6.44
C THR A 225 -13.90 5.96 -6.25
N ARG A 226 -14.73 6.09 -5.22
CA ARG A 226 -15.55 7.28 -4.99
C ARG A 226 -14.80 8.42 -4.32
N TYR A 227 -13.88 8.10 -3.40
CA TYR A 227 -13.13 9.10 -2.64
C TYR A 227 -11.65 9.13 -2.99
N ARG A 228 -11.21 8.35 -4.00
CA ARG A 228 -9.81 8.28 -4.43
C ARG A 228 -8.84 8.08 -3.26
N LEU A 229 -9.20 7.19 -2.32
CA LEU A 229 -8.28 6.74 -1.28
C LEU A 229 -7.04 6.17 -1.96
N MET A 230 -5.86 6.47 -1.47
CA MET A 230 -4.58 6.03 -2.07
C MET A 230 -4.33 6.54 -3.51
N ALA A 231 -5.17 7.44 -4.05
CA ALA A 231 -4.91 8.05 -5.33
C ALA A 231 -3.85 9.15 -5.17
N MET A 232 -2.78 9.03 -5.90
CA MET A 232 -1.67 9.97 -6.04
C MET A 232 -0.98 10.36 -4.73
N SER A 233 0.13 9.73 -4.45
CA SER A 233 1.11 10.30 -3.52
C SER A 233 1.61 11.64 -4.08
N PRO A 234 2.03 12.61 -3.25
CA PRO A 234 2.67 13.83 -3.73
C PRO A 234 3.81 13.55 -4.73
N ALA A 235 4.54 12.45 -4.52
CA ALA A 235 5.58 11.99 -5.43
C ALA A 235 5.05 11.55 -6.81
N ALA A 236 3.86 10.93 -6.88
CA ALA A 236 3.25 10.57 -8.17
C ALA A 236 2.77 11.82 -8.92
N VAL A 237 2.19 12.80 -8.21
CA VAL A 237 1.80 14.10 -8.79
C VAL A 237 3.04 14.84 -9.30
N ALA A 238 4.08 14.94 -8.50
CA ALA A 238 5.34 15.59 -8.90
C ALA A 238 5.95 14.92 -10.16
N ARG A 239 5.92 13.58 -10.23
CA ARG A 239 6.40 12.84 -11.41
C ARG A 239 5.57 13.13 -12.66
N ILE A 240 4.25 13.24 -12.54
CA ILE A 240 3.37 13.58 -13.66
C ILE A 240 3.65 15.02 -14.11
N LEU A 241 3.73 15.97 -13.16
CA LEU A 241 4.04 17.36 -13.47
C LEU A 241 5.39 17.47 -14.22
N LEU A 242 6.45 16.85 -13.71
CA LEU A 242 7.76 16.84 -14.37
C LEU A 242 7.70 16.23 -15.78
N ARG A 243 6.86 15.21 -16.00
CA ARG A 243 6.72 14.59 -17.32
C ARG A 243 5.90 15.41 -18.33
N THR A 244 5.04 16.29 -17.86
CA THR A 244 4.18 17.15 -18.70
C THR A 244 4.71 18.57 -18.87
N MET A 245 5.83 18.92 -18.21
CA MET A 245 6.49 20.21 -18.41
C MET A 245 7.23 20.24 -19.73
N ASP A 246 7.05 21.31 -20.50
CA ASP A 246 7.78 21.59 -21.73
C ASP A 246 9.18 22.13 -21.47
N GLU A 247 9.44 22.62 -20.27
CA GLU A 247 10.74 23.09 -19.82
C GLU A 247 11.63 21.92 -19.39
N ALA A 248 12.87 21.90 -19.83
CA ALA A 248 13.84 20.88 -19.43
C ALA A 248 14.22 21.03 -17.96
N VAL A 249 13.91 20.01 -17.14
CA VAL A 249 14.19 20.02 -15.70
C VAL A 249 15.13 18.89 -15.33
N LEU A 250 16.21 19.24 -14.63
CA LEU A 250 17.19 18.33 -14.05
C LEU A 250 17.18 18.48 -12.53
N LEU A 251 17.30 17.37 -11.81
CA LEU A 251 17.71 17.35 -10.41
C LEU A 251 19.18 16.97 -10.35
N VAL A 252 20.00 17.81 -9.74
CA VAL A 252 21.46 17.65 -9.64
C VAL A 252 21.82 17.49 -8.18
N GLY A 253 22.62 16.49 -7.86
CA GLY A 253 23.13 16.24 -6.51
C GLY A 253 24.14 17.28 -6.04
N PRO A 254 24.51 17.27 -4.74
CA PRO A 254 25.57 18.14 -4.20
C PRO A 254 26.94 17.94 -4.86
N ASP A 255 27.15 16.72 -5.39
CA ASP A 255 28.35 16.30 -6.15
C ASP A 255 28.29 16.69 -7.64
N ARG A 256 27.28 17.50 -8.02
CA ARG A 256 27.01 17.94 -9.41
C ARG A 256 26.67 16.82 -10.39
N VAL A 257 26.32 15.66 -9.90
CA VAL A 257 25.83 14.54 -10.70
C VAL A 257 24.34 14.67 -10.96
N VAL A 258 23.91 14.43 -12.18
CA VAL A 258 22.48 14.42 -12.56
C VAL A 258 21.79 13.23 -11.91
N LEU A 259 20.80 13.48 -11.04
CA LEU A 259 20.03 12.46 -10.35
C LEU A 259 18.73 12.10 -11.07
N THR A 260 18.13 13.08 -11.78
CA THR A 260 16.86 12.89 -12.51
C THR A 260 16.78 13.89 -13.66
N ALA A 261 16.21 13.49 -14.78
CA ALA A 261 15.88 14.31 -15.94
C ALA A 261 14.45 14.07 -16.39
N ASN A 262 13.72 15.12 -16.78
CA ASN A 262 12.40 15.00 -17.37
C ASN A 262 12.48 14.77 -18.90
N PRO A 263 11.37 14.40 -19.58
CA PRO A 263 11.36 14.18 -21.03
C PRO A 263 11.77 15.41 -21.85
N ALA A 264 11.48 16.62 -21.39
CA ALA A 264 11.93 17.84 -22.07
C ALA A 264 13.46 18.00 -22.01
N ALA A 265 14.11 17.58 -20.91
CA ALA A 265 15.58 17.52 -20.84
C ALA A 265 16.15 16.46 -21.79
N GLU A 266 15.51 15.30 -21.93
CA GLU A 266 15.92 14.30 -22.92
C GLU A 266 15.90 14.87 -24.36
N ALA A 267 14.84 15.62 -24.68
CA ALA A 267 14.70 16.28 -25.97
C ALA A 267 15.75 17.39 -26.17
N LEU A 268 15.98 18.26 -25.16
CA LEU A 268 16.95 19.35 -25.21
C LEU A 268 18.37 18.83 -25.46
N PHE A 269 18.78 17.79 -24.73
CA PHE A 269 20.12 17.23 -24.77
C PHE A 269 20.32 16.15 -25.86
N SER A 270 19.24 15.78 -26.57
CA SER A 270 19.23 14.66 -27.54
C SER A 270 19.76 13.36 -26.91
N ALA A 271 19.41 13.11 -25.63
CA ALA A 271 19.93 12.00 -24.84
C ALA A 271 18.84 11.39 -23.96
N SER A 272 18.83 10.07 -23.81
CA SER A 272 17.89 9.41 -22.92
C SER A 272 18.18 9.73 -21.44
N SER A 273 17.16 9.67 -20.58
CA SER A 273 17.35 9.84 -19.14
C SER A 273 18.40 8.87 -18.57
N ALA A 274 18.47 7.64 -19.08
CA ALA A 274 19.48 6.66 -18.69
C ALA A 274 20.91 7.08 -19.05
N SER A 275 21.08 7.93 -20.05
CA SER A 275 22.39 8.48 -20.44
C SER A 275 22.74 9.78 -19.67
N LEU A 276 21.72 10.50 -19.21
CA LEU A 276 21.89 11.75 -18.46
C LEU A 276 22.14 11.46 -16.96
N VAL A 277 21.39 10.55 -16.39
CA VAL A 277 21.49 10.20 -14.97
C VAL A 277 22.83 9.53 -14.66
N GLY A 278 23.48 9.98 -13.60
CA GLY A 278 24.80 9.49 -13.18
C GLY A 278 25.99 10.17 -13.86
N THR A 279 25.75 11.11 -14.81
CA THR A 279 26.81 11.91 -15.42
C THR A 279 26.97 13.26 -14.74
N SER A 280 28.12 13.89 -14.91
CA SER A 280 28.36 15.26 -14.41
C SER A 280 27.56 16.27 -15.23
N LEU A 281 26.97 17.27 -14.55
CA LEU A 281 26.27 18.36 -15.25
C LEU A 281 27.21 19.13 -16.19
N SER A 282 28.53 19.23 -15.85
CA SER A 282 29.55 19.88 -16.68
C SER A 282 29.73 19.22 -18.06
N ASP A 283 29.33 17.95 -18.22
CA ASP A 283 29.42 17.26 -19.51
C ASP A 283 28.39 17.78 -20.52
N TRP A 284 27.33 18.40 -20.00
CA TRP A 284 26.12 18.84 -20.73
C TRP A 284 26.02 20.37 -20.87
N LEU A 285 26.97 21.11 -20.32
CA LEU A 285 27.07 22.57 -20.43
C LEU A 285 28.40 22.93 -21.01
N GLU A 286 28.53 24.15 -21.57
CA GLU A 286 29.79 24.66 -22.06
C GLU A 286 30.82 24.76 -20.93
N PRO A 287 32.10 24.40 -21.17
CA PRO A 287 33.13 24.39 -20.14
C PRO A 287 33.27 25.74 -19.41
N GLY A 288 33.25 25.67 -18.07
CA GLY A 288 33.36 26.82 -17.19
C GLY A 288 32.04 27.47 -16.77
N SER A 289 31.03 27.55 -17.67
CA SER A 289 29.79 28.31 -17.40
C SER A 289 28.88 27.64 -16.37
N GLY A 290 28.74 26.31 -16.44
CA GLY A 290 27.84 25.57 -15.53
C GLY A 290 28.36 25.46 -14.10
N GLY A 291 29.69 25.33 -13.94
CA GLY A 291 30.35 25.27 -12.62
C GLY A 291 30.24 26.59 -11.86
N GLU A 292 30.61 27.68 -12.48
CA GLU A 292 30.53 29.02 -11.88
C GLU A 292 29.12 29.44 -11.53
N PHE A 293 28.14 29.06 -12.38
CA PHE A 293 26.71 29.31 -12.13
C PHE A 293 26.19 28.60 -10.88
N LEU A 294 26.58 27.34 -10.68
CA LEU A 294 26.17 26.57 -9.49
C LEU A 294 26.97 26.99 -8.25
N ASP A 295 28.24 27.39 -8.38
CA ASP A 295 29.06 27.88 -7.26
C ASP A 295 28.53 29.20 -6.69
N GLY A 296 27.88 30.00 -7.54
CA GLY A 296 27.22 31.25 -7.14
C GLY A 296 25.90 31.05 -6.37
N LEU A 297 25.39 29.81 -6.30
CA LEU A 297 24.17 29.51 -5.52
C LEU A 297 24.52 29.36 -4.03
N GLY A 298 24.06 30.32 -3.21
CA GLY A 298 24.07 30.16 -1.74
C GLY A 298 23.03 29.15 -1.25
N LYS A 299 23.01 28.89 0.06
CA LYS A 299 21.96 28.11 0.71
C LYS A 299 20.61 28.83 0.51
N ASP A 300 19.59 28.09 0.07
CA ASP A 300 18.22 28.58 -0.23
C ASP A 300 18.15 29.71 -1.30
N ALA A 301 19.13 29.80 -2.17
CA ALA A 301 19.23 30.79 -3.21
C ALA A 301 18.58 30.33 -4.53
N ARG A 302 18.14 31.32 -5.31
CA ARG A 302 17.77 31.18 -6.72
C ARG A 302 18.75 31.97 -7.58
N ALA A 303 19.18 31.37 -8.66
CA ALA A 303 20.00 32.07 -9.66
C ALA A 303 19.38 31.85 -11.05
N ARG A 304 19.64 32.83 -11.93
CA ARG A 304 19.27 32.76 -13.35
C ARG A 304 20.40 33.29 -14.18
N ALA A 305 20.76 32.54 -15.24
CA ALA A 305 21.79 32.93 -16.17
C ALA A 305 21.49 32.42 -17.57
N GLU A 306 22.03 33.08 -18.58
CA GLU A 306 22.12 32.51 -19.93
C GLU A 306 23.34 31.58 -19.98
N LEU A 307 23.13 30.35 -20.42
CA LEU A 307 24.14 29.31 -20.57
C LEU A 307 24.05 28.69 -21.96
N THR A 308 25.07 27.95 -22.32
CA THR A 308 25.05 27.13 -23.53
C THR A 308 25.03 25.66 -23.15
N ALA A 309 23.94 24.98 -23.50
CA ALA A 309 23.83 23.54 -23.36
C ALA A 309 24.51 22.82 -24.51
N ARG A 310 25.13 21.66 -24.22
CA ARG A 310 25.76 20.78 -25.22
C ARG A 310 24.88 19.54 -25.38
N THR A 311 24.46 19.25 -26.59
CA THR A 311 23.74 18.03 -26.92
C THR A 311 24.71 16.84 -27.08
N ARG A 312 24.17 15.63 -27.05
CA ARG A 312 24.95 14.39 -27.25
C ARG A 312 25.69 14.36 -28.60
N ASP A 313 25.14 15.00 -29.61
CA ASP A 313 25.70 15.05 -30.97
C ASP A 313 26.79 16.16 -31.09
N GLY A 314 27.09 16.86 -29.98
CA GLY A 314 28.07 17.93 -29.94
C GLY A 314 27.57 19.31 -30.38
N ALA A 315 26.26 19.44 -30.74
CA ALA A 315 25.67 20.73 -31.05
C ALA A 315 25.47 21.56 -29.77
N THR A 316 25.47 22.88 -29.93
CA THR A 316 25.25 23.82 -28.84
C THR A 316 23.89 24.49 -28.94
N VAL A 317 23.20 24.65 -27.78
CA VAL A 317 21.89 25.26 -27.66
C VAL A 317 21.93 26.36 -26.63
N PRO A 318 21.63 27.63 -26.98
CA PRO A 318 21.52 28.67 -25.98
C PRO A 318 20.29 28.45 -25.12
N VAL A 319 20.48 28.48 -23.81
CA VAL A 319 19.44 28.25 -22.82
C VAL A 319 19.45 29.32 -21.73
N VAL A 320 18.28 29.61 -21.20
CA VAL A 320 18.18 30.34 -19.93
C VAL A 320 18.02 29.32 -18.82
N ALA A 321 19.00 29.26 -17.94
CA ALA A 321 19.04 28.39 -16.78
C ALA A 321 18.49 29.09 -15.55
N SER A 322 17.57 28.43 -14.84
CA SER A 322 17.09 28.85 -13.53
C SER A 322 17.41 27.73 -12.54
N ALA A 323 18.23 28.02 -11.52
CA ALA A 323 18.62 27.07 -10.50
C ALA A 323 18.00 27.42 -9.15
N THR A 324 17.56 26.42 -8.41
CA THR A 324 17.04 26.57 -7.04
C THR A 324 17.70 25.51 -6.17
N SER A 325 18.38 25.92 -5.09
CA SER A 325 18.96 24.99 -4.12
C SER A 325 17.87 24.29 -3.30
N LEU A 326 18.08 23.02 -3.00
CA LEU A 326 17.25 22.21 -2.13
C LEU A 326 18.04 21.85 -0.88
N SER A 327 17.44 22.08 0.29
CA SER A 327 17.98 21.68 1.58
C SER A 327 16.97 20.83 2.34
N ASP A 328 17.46 19.98 3.25
CA ASP A 328 16.59 19.23 4.17
C ASP A 328 16.11 20.10 5.35
N ALA A 329 15.32 19.51 6.27
CA ALA A 329 14.82 20.20 7.46
C ALA A 329 15.93 20.62 8.46
N ALA A 330 17.16 20.09 8.31
CA ALA A 330 18.34 20.44 9.10
C ALA A 330 19.21 21.53 8.41
N GLY A 331 18.83 21.94 7.16
CA GLY A 331 19.58 22.92 6.37
C GLY A 331 20.75 22.31 5.60
N GLU A 332 20.87 20.96 5.54
CA GLU A 332 21.88 20.30 4.75
C GLU A 332 21.49 20.28 3.26
N PRO A 333 22.44 20.52 2.33
CA PRO A 333 22.14 20.59 0.90
C PRO A 333 21.77 19.21 0.35
N LEU A 334 20.59 19.10 -0.23
CA LEU A 334 20.11 17.90 -0.93
C LEU A 334 20.47 17.93 -2.42
N GLY A 335 20.74 19.12 -2.99
CA GLY A 335 21.04 19.31 -4.40
C GLY A 335 20.42 20.58 -4.97
N VAL A 336 20.30 20.62 -6.29
CA VAL A 336 19.81 21.78 -7.06
C VAL A 336 18.77 21.30 -8.06
N VAL A 337 17.62 21.97 -8.14
CA VAL A 337 16.70 21.86 -9.29
C VAL A 337 17.16 22.88 -10.33
N LEU A 338 17.46 22.40 -11.52
CA LEU A 338 17.86 23.19 -12.67
C LEU A 338 16.78 23.11 -13.75
N ALA A 339 16.19 24.24 -14.10
CA ALA A 339 15.26 24.38 -15.20
C ALA A 339 15.95 25.11 -16.36
N LEU A 340 15.85 24.58 -17.57
CA LEU A 340 16.53 25.08 -18.77
C LEU A 340 15.49 25.37 -19.86
N THR A 341 15.38 26.62 -20.26
CA THR A 341 14.50 27.07 -21.33
C THR A 341 15.32 27.31 -22.60
N ASP A 342 15.00 26.61 -23.69
CA ASP A 342 15.59 26.86 -25.01
C ASP A 342 15.18 28.24 -25.55
N VAL A 343 16.15 29.08 -25.86
CA VAL A 343 15.89 30.44 -26.34
C VAL A 343 16.24 30.66 -27.81
N ARG A 344 16.41 29.57 -28.57
CA ARG A 344 16.73 29.65 -30.02
C ARG A 344 15.63 30.38 -30.80
N GLU A 345 14.37 30.13 -30.52
CA GLU A 345 13.26 30.79 -31.19
C GLU A 345 13.15 32.27 -30.76
N ALA A 346 13.36 32.56 -29.47
CA ALA A 346 13.33 33.92 -28.95
C ALA A 346 14.48 34.80 -29.49
N LYS A 347 15.62 34.23 -29.86
CA LYS A 347 16.78 34.96 -30.45
C LYS A 347 16.73 35.07 -31.97
N ARG A 348 15.73 34.48 -32.65
CA ARG A 348 15.51 34.58 -34.11
C ARG A 348 14.60 35.71 -34.54
N ILE A 349 13.97 36.41 -33.61
CA ILE A 349 13.15 37.61 -33.82
C ILE A 349 13.99 38.84 -33.55
#